data_0d358e33e7d71567d682d7bda8d613cd
#
_entry.id   0d358e33e7d71567d682d7bda8d613cd
#
_cell.length_a   1.000
_cell.length_b   1.000
_cell.length_c   1.000
_cell.angle_alpha   90.00
_cell.angle_beta   90.00
_cell.angle_gamma   90.00
#
_symmetry.space_group_name_H-M   'P 1'
#
loop_
_entity.id
_entity.type
_entity.pdbx_description
1 polymer ?
#
loop_
_entity_poly.entity_id
_entity_poly.type
_entity_poly.pdbx_seq_one_letter_code
_entity_poly.pdbx_strand_id
1 'polypeptide(L)'
;MGWLVRRMGVADAVTLLNGAVGFGAGVVAFHDPGLAARLVLLAAILDAIDGIVARRFGNTEAGPLLDSITDVVSFGVTPALLVVAVGEGAYGPPGTAPLALTAGILAAGALFVLLSVVRTAMYTTYVDPDDDRPGVQNTLAATIVAAA
;
A
#
# COMPACT_ATOMS: atom_id res chain seq x y z
N MET A 1 16.64 9.33 19.46
CA MET A 1 15.29 8.88 19.10
C MET A 1 14.17 9.80 19.64
N GLY A 2 14.25 10.36 20.83
CA GLY A 2 13.20 11.24 21.39
C GLY A 2 12.92 12.56 20.65
N TRP A 3 13.84 13.09 19.85
CA TRP A 3 13.64 14.29 19.05
C TRP A 3 12.75 14.02 17.80
N LEU A 4 12.82 12.82 17.23
CA LEU A 4 11.96 12.41 16.10
C LEU A 4 10.48 12.36 16.53
N VAL A 5 10.22 11.69 17.67
CA VAL A 5 8.84 11.54 18.18
C VAL A 5 8.21 12.90 18.52
N ARG A 6 9.01 13.89 18.95
CA ARG A 6 8.53 15.25 19.24
C ARG A 6 8.10 16.05 18.00
N ARG A 7 8.50 15.62 16.79
CA ARG A 7 8.15 16.27 15.53
C ARG A 7 7.01 15.58 14.81
N MET A 8 6.53 14.45 15.34
CA MET A 8 5.41 13.70 14.76
C MET A 8 4.08 14.24 15.29
N GLY A 9 3.14 14.39 14.38
CA GLY A 9 1.76 14.78 14.66
C GLY A 9 0.82 13.57 14.83
N VAL A 10 -0.42 13.86 15.15
CA VAL A 10 -1.46 12.81 15.27
C VAL A 10 -1.72 12.16 13.92
N ALA A 11 -1.71 12.93 12.82
CA ALA A 11 -1.86 12.41 11.46
C ALA A 11 -0.75 11.39 11.16
N ASP A 12 0.53 11.72 11.44
CA ASP A 12 1.66 10.82 11.19
C ASP A 12 1.52 9.49 11.94
N ALA A 13 0.94 9.50 13.15
CA ALA A 13 0.69 8.27 13.90
C ALA A 13 -0.36 7.38 13.21
N VAL A 14 -1.41 7.96 12.62
CA VAL A 14 -2.43 7.23 11.87
C VAL A 14 -1.82 6.66 10.58
N THR A 15 -1.00 7.46 9.88
CA THR A 15 -0.26 7.02 8.68
C THR A 15 0.65 5.82 9.00
N LEU A 16 1.40 5.88 10.09
CA LEU A 16 2.25 4.76 10.52
C LEU A 16 1.44 3.51 10.91
N LEU A 17 0.26 3.70 11.52
CA LEU A 17 -0.65 2.60 11.80
C LEU A 17 -1.17 1.96 10.50
N ASN A 18 -1.51 2.78 9.48
CA ASN A 18 -1.85 2.30 8.15
C ASN A 18 -0.74 1.41 7.59
N GLY A 19 0.52 1.87 7.62
CA GLY A 19 1.68 1.08 7.17
C GLY A 19 1.85 -0.24 7.94
N ALA A 20 1.63 -0.22 9.25
CA ALA A 20 1.70 -1.43 10.07
C ALA A 20 0.60 -2.44 9.71
N VAL A 21 -0.62 -1.97 9.47
CA VAL A 21 -1.74 -2.80 9.00
C VAL A 21 -1.45 -3.35 7.61
N GLY A 22 -0.94 -2.52 6.69
CA GLY A 22 -0.53 -2.95 5.35
C GLY A 22 0.55 -4.04 5.40
N PHE A 23 1.61 -3.84 6.19
CA PHE A 23 2.62 -4.88 6.39
C PHE A 23 2.03 -6.18 6.95
N GLY A 24 1.18 -6.08 7.98
CA GLY A 24 0.48 -7.23 8.56
C GLY A 24 -0.37 -7.97 7.54
N ALA A 25 -1.09 -7.24 6.67
CA ALA A 25 -1.85 -7.82 5.57
C ALA A 25 -0.96 -8.61 4.61
N GLY A 26 0.22 -8.07 4.25
CA GLY A 26 1.18 -8.75 3.40
C GLY A 26 1.69 -10.07 3.99
N VAL A 27 1.96 -10.10 5.30
CA VAL A 27 2.37 -11.33 6.00
C VAL A 27 1.24 -12.36 6.05
N VAL A 28 0.02 -11.90 6.35
CA VAL A 28 -1.16 -12.76 6.45
C VAL A 28 -1.59 -13.33 5.09
N ALA A 29 -1.28 -12.65 3.98
CA ALA A 29 -1.68 -13.06 2.63
C ALA A 29 -1.31 -14.50 2.30
N PHE A 30 -0.15 -14.98 2.76
CA PHE A 30 0.32 -16.35 2.52
C PHE A 30 -0.35 -17.42 3.39
N HIS A 31 -1.20 -17.03 4.35
CA HIS A 31 -1.91 -17.95 5.24
C HIS A 31 -3.43 -17.84 5.06
N ASP A 32 -3.94 -16.63 4.98
CA ASP A 32 -5.36 -16.31 4.80
C ASP A 32 -5.50 -15.10 3.87
N PRO A 33 -5.58 -15.31 2.54
CA PRO A 33 -5.77 -14.23 1.57
C PRO A 33 -7.04 -13.42 1.82
N GLY A 34 -8.11 -14.05 2.34
CA GLY A 34 -9.37 -13.37 2.66
C GLY A 34 -9.22 -12.39 3.82
N LEU A 35 -8.48 -12.76 4.86
CA LEU A 35 -8.15 -11.85 5.96
C LEU A 35 -7.20 -10.74 5.48
N ALA A 36 -6.20 -11.07 4.67
CA ALA A 36 -5.30 -10.08 4.09
C ALA A 36 -6.06 -9.02 3.28
N ALA A 37 -7.00 -9.43 2.43
CA ALA A 37 -7.85 -8.52 1.67
C ALA A 37 -8.63 -7.56 2.58
N ARG A 38 -9.22 -8.06 3.67
CA ARG A 38 -9.92 -7.22 4.66
C ARG A 38 -8.98 -6.24 5.35
N LEU A 39 -7.74 -6.63 5.63
CA LEU A 39 -6.74 -5.74 6.21
C LEU A 39 -6.30 -4.65 5.22
N VAL A 40 -6.21 -4.95 3.92
CA VAL A 40 -5.98 -3.94 2.87
C VAL A 40 -7.12 -2.91 2.84
N LEU A 41 -8.38 -3.37 2.94
CA LEU A 41 -9.53 -2.47 3.01
C LEU A 41 -9.51 -1.62 4.29
N LEU A 42 -9.11 -2.20 5.43
CA LEU A 42 -8.91 -1.45 6.67
C LEU A 42 -7.81 -0.41 6.52
N ALA A 43 -6.69 -0.74 5.88
CA ALA A 43 -5.62 0.20 5.58
C ALA A 43 -6.15 1.37 4.71
N ALA A 44 -7.00 1.11 3.72
CA ALA A 44 -7.61 2.16 2.89
C ALA A 44 -8.53 3.09 3.71
N ILE A 45 -9.22 2.56 4.72
CA ILE A 45 -10.03 3.38 5.64
C ILE A 45 -9.13 4.24 6.53
N LEU A 46 -8.03 3.69 7.04
CA LEU A 46 -7.06 4.44 7.85
C LEU A 46 -6.41 5.57 7.06
N ASP A 47 -6.06 5.33 5.79
CA ASP A 47 -5.55 6.31 4.85
C ASP A 47 -6.54 7.48 4.65
N ALA A 48 -7.82 7.17 4.45
CA ALA A 48 -8.85 8.21 4.35
C ALA A 48 -9.00 9.02 5.66
N ILE A 49 -8.82 8.37 6.82
CA ILE A 49 -8.90 9.01 8.13
C ILE A 49 -7.70 9.92 8.36
N ASP A 50 -6.47 9.48 8.05
CA ASP A 50 -5.28 10.31 8.26
C ASP A 50 -5.32 11.57 7.39
N GLY A 51 -5.80 11.49 6.15
CA GLY A 51 -6.06 12.65 5.32
C GLY A 51 -7.08 13.63 5.93
N ILE A 52 -8.13 13.15 6.61
CA ILE A 52 -9.07 13.99 7.35
C ILE A 52 -8.40 14.63 8.57
N VAL A 53 -7.64 13.85 9.33
CA VAL A 53 -6.91 14.31 10.52
C VAL A 53 -5.87 15.36 10.13
N ALA A 54 -5.12 15.14 9.07
CA ALA A 54 -4.13 16.07 8.54
C ALA A 54 -4.75 17.43 8.16
N ARG A 55 -5.88 17.43 7.48
CA ARG A 55 -6.63 18.66 7.14
C ARG A 55 -7.16 19.39 8.36
N ARG A 56 -7.50 18.69 9.44
CA ARG A 56 -8.09 19.29 10.65
C ARG A 56 -7.06 19.77 11.67
N PHE A 57 -5.96 19.07 11.82
CA PHE A 57 -4.94 19.32 12.86
C PHE A 57 -3.62 19.86 12.29
N GLY A 58 -3.51 19.92 10.97
CA GLY A 58 -2.29 20.31 10.26
C GLY A 58 -1.36 19.13 9.99
N ASN A 59 -0.54 19.29 8.96
CA ASN A 59 0.52 18.36 8.59
C ASN A 59 1.84 18.73 9.26
N THR A 60 2.65 17.75 9.59
CA THR A 60 4.07 17.95 9.90
C THR A 60 4.86 18.13 8.59
N GLU A 61 6.10 18.63 8.69
CA GLU A 61 7.00 18.73 7.53
C GLU A 61 7.28 17.36 6.88
N ALA A 62 7.27 16.29 7.68
CA ALA A 62 7.50 14.92 7.21
C ALA A 62 6.21 14.20 6.78
N GLY A 63 5.03 14.71 7.15
CA GLY A 63 3.74 14.07 6.94
C GLY A 63 3.50 13.62 5.48
N PRO A 64 3.60 14.50 4.48
CA PRO A 64 3.37 14.12 3.08
C PRO A 64 4.33 13.05 2.55
N LEU A 65 5.58 13.04 3.06
CA LEU A 65 6.55 12.01 2.67
C LEU A 65 6.26 10.68 3.36
N LEU A 66 5.88 10.71 4.64
CA LEU A 66 5.47 9.51 5.39
C LEU A 66 4.25 8.86 4.73
N ASP A 67 3.24 9.64 4.37
CA ASP A 67 2.05 9.22 3.66
C ASP A 67 2.42 8.53 2.34
N SER A 68 3.22 9.18 1.50
CA SER A 68 3.68 8.65 0.23
C SER A 68 4.44 7.31 0.36
N ILE A 69 5.32 7.18 1.36
CA ILE A 69 6.08 5.95 1.60
C ILE A 69 5.15 4.84 2.13
N THR A 70 4.24 5.19 3.03
CA THR A 70 3.28 4.26 3.61
C THR A 70 2.31 3.72 2.55
N ASP A 71 1.86 4.57 1.64
CA ASP A 71 1.02 4.20 0.49
C ASP A 71 1.69 3.15 -0.41
N VAL A 72 2.98 3.31 -0.67
CA VAL A 72 3.73 2.29 -1.43
C VAL A 72 3.73 0.95 -0.71
N VAL A 73 3.87 0.93 0.61
CA VAL A 73 3.82 -0.31 1.40
C VAL A 73 2.41 -0.90 1.40
N SER A 74 1.41 -0.13 1.80
CA SER A 74 0.04 -0.62 2.02
C SER A 74 -0.71 -0.90 0.73
N PHE A 75 -0.48 -0.10 -0.31
CA PHE A 75 -1.24 -0.14 -1.57
C PHE A 75 -0.41 -0.46 -2.82
N GLY A 76 0.90 -0.62 -2.66
CA GLY A 76 1.81 -1.10 -3.70
C GLY A 76 2.29 -2.52 -3.40
N VAL A 77 3.04 -2.69 -2.33
CA VAL A 77 3.68 -3.97 -1.99
C VAL A 77 2.67 -5.00 -1.51
N THR A 78 1.77 -4.63 -0.60
CA THR A 78 0.82 -5.57 0.01
C THR A 78 -0.13 -6.21 -1.01
N PRO A 79 -0.79 -5.48 -1.93
CA PRO A 79 -1.62 -6.11 -2.96
C PRO A 79 -0.83 -6.98 -3.93
N ALA A 80 0.42 -6.60 -4.24
CA ALA A 80 1.29 -7.44 -5.04
C ALA A 80 1.59 -8.78 -4.36
N LEU A 81 1.85 -8.76 -3.04
CA LEU A 81 2.02 -9.98 -2.24
C LEU A 81 0.73 -10.81 -2.18
N LEU A 82 -0.44 -10.16 -2.11
CA LEU A 82 -1.74 -10.85 -2.15
C LEU A 82 -1.92 -11.59 -3.49
N VAL A 83 -1.60 -10.96 -4.62
CA VAL A 83 -1.63 -11.61 -5.93
C VAL A 83 -0.70 -12.82 -5.98
N VAL A 84 0.52 -12.71 -5.45
CA VAL A 84 1.47 -13.84 -5.38
C VAL A 84 0.92 -14.95 -4.50
N ALA A 85 0.40 -14.62 -3.30
CA ALA A 85 -0.13 -15.60 -2.36
C ALA A 85 -1.34 -16.37 -2.92
N VAL A 86 -2.27 -15.67 -3.59
CA VAL A 86 -3.40 -16.30 -4.28
C VAL A 86 -2.92 -17.20 -5.42
N GLY A 87 -1.92 -16.74 -6.17
CA GLY A 87 -1.30 -17.55 -7.24
C GLY A 87 -0.64 -18.81 -6.70
N GLU A 88 0.09 -18.74 -5.59
CA GLU A 88 0.68 -19.90 -4.92
C GLU A 88 -0.39 -20.86 -4.38
N GLY A 89 -1.48 -20.34 -3.83
CA GLY A 89 -2.62 -21.13 -3.37
C GLY A 89 -3.31 -21.89 -4.50
N ALA A 90 -3.41 -21.29 -5.69
CA ALA A 90 -4.08 -21.88 -6.84
C ALA A 90 -3.21 -22.88 -7.62
N TYR A 91 -1.91 -22.63 -7.73
CA TYR A 91 -1.00 -23.36 -8.63
C TYR A 91 0.18 -24.05 -7.93
N GLY A 92 0.31 -23.85 -6.64
CA GLY A 92 1.43 -24.35 -5.82
C GLY A 92 2.58 -23.37 -5.70
N PRO A 93 3.47 -23.58 -4.71
CA PRO A 93 4.60 -22.70 -4.45
C PRO A 93 5.62 -22.71 -5.62
N PRO A 94 6.53 -21.71 -5.67
CA PRO A 94 7.58 -21.65 -6.66
C PRO A 94 8.39 -22.95 -6.72
N GLY A 95 8.57 -23.48 -7.94
CA GLY A 95 9.26 -24.75 -8.18
C GLY A 95 8.35 -25.98 -8.30
N THR A 96 7.07 -25.89 -7.95
CA THR A 96 6.06 -26.95 -8.17
C THR A 96 5.16 -26.64 -9.36
N ALA A 97 4.84 -25.36 -9.56
CA ALA A 97 4.12 -24.87 -10.73
C ALA A 97 5.04 -24.72 -11.96
N PRO A 98 4.47 -24.71 -13.20
CA PRO A 98 5.26 -24.42 -14.39
C PRO A 98 6.00 -23.09 -14.27
N LEU A 99 7.29 -23.07 -14.66
CA LEU A 99 8.17 -21.90 -14.54
C LEU A 99 7.55 -20.65 -15.19
N ALA A 100 6.93 -20.80 -16.36
CA ALA A 100 6.31 -19.67 -17.07
C ALA A 100 5.17 -19.02 -16.28
N LEU A 101 4.36 -19.86 -15.59
CA LEU A 101 3.26 -19.37 -14.76
C LEU A 101 3.77 -18.66 -13.51
N THR A 102 4.72 -19.28 -12.79
CA THR A 102 5.37 -18.67 -11.62
C THR A 102 6.01 -17.34 -11.99
N ALA A 103 6.79 -17.31 -13.09
CA ALA A 103 7.41 -16.09 -13.58
C ALA A 103 6.38 -15.02 -13.95
N GLY A 104 5.25 -15.40 -14.56
CA GLY A 104 4.16 -14.49 -14.89
C GLY A 104 3.51 -13.85 -13.66
N ILE A 105 3.23 -14.64 -12.61
CA ILE A 105 2.67 -14.15 -11.35
C ILE A 105 3.63 -13.17 -10.67
N LEU A 106 4.90 -13.54 -10.56
CA LEU A 106 5.93 -12.70 -9.95
C LEU A 106 6.15 -11.41 -10.76
N ALA A 107 6.16 -11.50 -12.08
CA ALA A 107 6.28 -10.32 -12.96
C ALA A 107 5.08 -9.38 -12.82
N ALA A 108 3.86 -9.90 -12.72
CA ALA A 108 2.66 -9.09 -12.49
C ALA A 108 2.74 -8.36 -11.13
N GLY A 109 3.11 -9.05 -10.06
CA GLY A 109 3.32 -8.43 -8.75
C GLY A 109 4.42 -7.36 -8.78
N ALA A 110 5.57 -7.66 -9.38
CA ALA A 110 6.67 -6.71 -9.51
C ALA A 110 6.27 -5.47 -10.32
N LEU A 111 5.55 -5.65 -11.43
CA LEU A 111 5.04 -4.55 -12.25
C LEU A 111 4.09 -3.66 -11.45
N PHE A 112 3.19 -4.26 -10.65
CA PHE A 112 2.28 -3.51 -9.79
C PHE A 112 3.04 -2.63 -8.79
N VAL A 113 4.06 -3.17 -8.13
CA VAL A 113 4.94 -2.41 -7.21
C VAL A 113 5.65 -1.28 -7.93
N LEU A 114 6.28 -1.55 -9.09
CA LEU A 114 6.99 -0.54 -9.86
C LEU A 114 6.09 0.61 -10.30
N LEU A 115 4.89 0.30 -10.80
CA LEU A 115 3.91 1.32 -11.20
C LEU A 115 3.45 2.14 -9.98
N SER A 116 3.23 1.51 -8.83
CA SER A 116 2.89 2.21 -7.58
C SER A 116 4.01 3.17 -7.15
N VAL A 117 5.27 2.72 -7.17
CA VAL A 117 6.44 3.55 -6.80
C VAL A 117 6.58 4.73 -7.75
N VAL A 118 6.57 4.48 -9.07
CA VAL A 118 6.70 5.54 -10.08
C VAL A 118 5.56 6.54 -9.95
N ARG A 119 4.32 6.05 -9.83
CA ARG A 119 3.17 6.92 -9.64
C ARG A 119 3.35 7.80 -8.42
N THR A 120 3.61 7.22 -7.25
CA THR A 120 3.77 7.96 -6.00
C THR A 120 4.88 9.00 -6.11
N ALA A 121 6.05 8.63 -6.65
CA ALA A 121 7.17 9.56 -6.84
C ALA A 121 6.82 10.73 -7.77
N MET A 122 6.16 10.44 -8.91
CA MET A 122 5.77 11.48 -9.87
C MET A 122 4.74 12.44 -9.27
N TYR A 123 3.72 11.91 -8.57
CA TYR A 123 2.70 12.76 -7.94
C TYR A 123 3.27 13.61 -6.81
N THR A 124 4.12 13.05 -5.96
CA THR A 124 4.74 13.79 -4.85
C THR A 124 5.66 14.91 -5.37
N THR A 125 6.24 14.74 -6.56
CA THR A 125 7.23 15.70 -7.10
C THR A 125 6.62 16.75 -8.03
N TYR A 126 5.63 16.40 -8.84
CA TYR A 126 5.21 17.21 -9.98
C TYR A 126 3.73 17.66 -9.96
N VAL A 127 2.92 17.12 -9.05
CA VAL A 127 1.50 17.48 -8.97
C VAL A 127 1.28 18.37 -7.75
N ASP A 128 0.73 19.57 -7.99
CA ASP A 128 0.36 20.49 -6.91
C ASP A 128 -0.78 19.84 -6.08
N PRO A 129 -0.77 19.96 -4.73
CA PRO A 129 -1.84 19.44 -3.88
C PRO A 129 -3.24 19.91 -4.26
N ASP A 130 -3.35 21.07 -4.90
CA ASP A 130 -4.63 21.68 -5.32
C ASP A 130 -5.06 21.29 -6.74
N ASP A 131 -4.22 20.56 -7.49
CA ASP A 131 -4.56 20.10 -8.84
C ASP A 131 -5.34 18.79 -8.83
N ASP A 132 -6.24 18.62 -9.83
CA ASP A 132 -6.91 17.35 -10.09
C ASP A 132 -5.89 16.25 -10.40
N ARG A 133 -5.89 15.18 -9.59
CA ARG A 133 -4.97 14.06 -9.74
C ARG A 133 -5.48 13.09 -10.81
N PRO A 134 -4.93 13.14 -12.04
CA PRO A 134 -5.36 12.22 -13.09
C PRO A 134 -4.90 10.79 -12.79
N GLY A 135 -5.75 9.81 -13.11
CA GLY A 135 -5.44 8.40 -13.02
C GLY A 135 -5.98 7.69 -11.77
N VAL A 136 -5.75 6.39 -11.71
CA VAL A 136 -6.21 5.53 -10.61
C VAL A 136 -5.28 5.70 -9.42
N GLN A 137 -5.83 6.02 -8.25
CA GLN A 137 -5.05 6.11 -7.01
C GLN A 137 -4.58 4.71 -6.59
N ASN A 138 -3.40 4.63 -5.92
CA ASN A 138 -2.87 3.36 -5.41
C ASN A 138 -3.88 2.67 -4.48
N THR A 139 -4.51 3.42 -3.59
CA THR A 139 -5.55 2.94 -2.68
C THR A 139 -6.72 2.31 -3.43
N LEU A 140 -7.19 2.92 -4.53
CA LEU A 140 -8.26 2.35 -5.35
C LEU A 140 -7.81 1.09 -6.08
N ALA A 141 -6.60 1.08 -6.66
CA ALA A 141 -6.06 -0.11 -7.31
C ALA A 141 -5.91 -1.28 -6.33
N ALA A 142 -5.38 -1.00 -5.12
CA ALA A 142 -5.24 -1.99 -4.05
C ALA A 142 -6.62 -2.53 -3.59
N THR A 143 -7.61 -1.65 -3.47
CA THR A 143 -8.99 -2.02 -3.11
C THR A 143 -9.60 -2.95 -4.16
N ILE A 144 -9.40 -2.68 -5.45
CA ILE A 144 -9.87 -3.55 -6.54
C ILE A 144 -9.22 -4.93 -6.45
N VAL A 145 -7.89 -4.99 -6.25
CA VAL A 145 -7.16 -6.27 -6.10
C VAL A 145 -7.64 -7.04 -4.87
N ALA A 146 -7.91 -6.35 -3.76
CA ALA A 146 -8.39 -7.01 -2.54
C ALA A 146 -9.85 -7.50 -2.63
N ALA A 147 -10.65 -6.93 -3.55
CA ALA A 147 -12.06 -7.29 -3.75
C ALA A 147 -12.26 -8.39 -4.82
N ALA A 148 -11.23 -8.69 -5.62
CA ALA A 148 -11.25 -9.70 -6.68
C ALA A 148 -11.01 -11.11 -6.15
#